data_b28fe23f41bba73ee449952035fe6159
#
_entry.id   b28fe23f41bba73ee449952035fe6159
#
_cell.length_a   1.000
_cell.length_b   1.000
_cell.length_c   1.000
_cell.angle_alpha   90.00
_cell.angle_beta   90.00
_cell.angle_gamma   90.00
#
_symmetry.space_group_name_H-M   'P 1'
#
loop_
_entity.id
_entity.type
_entity.pdbx_description
1 polymer ?
#
loop_
_entity_poly.entity_id
_entity_poly.type
_entity_poly.pdbx_seq_one_letter_code
_entity_poly.pdbx_strand_id
1 'polypeptide(L)'
;KDRITITDSLDRREVLHTQGEAGLKRVVKKEHADGSVTQSQFDAVGRLRAQTDAAGRTTEYSPDVVTGLITRITTPDGRASAFYYNHHNQLTSATGPDGLELRREYDELGRLIQETAPDGDITRYRYDNPHSDLPCATEDATGSRKTMTWSRYGQLLSFTDCSGYVTRYDHDRFGQMTAVHREEGLSQYRAYDSRGQLIAVKDTQGHETRYEYNIAGDLTAVIAPDGSRNGTQYDAWGKAVRTTQGGLTRSMEYDAAGRVIRLTSENGSHTTFRYDVLDRLIQETGFDGRTQRYHHDLTGKLIRSEDEGLVTHWHYDEADRLTHRTVKGETAERWQYDERGWLTDISHISEGHRVAVHYRYDEKGRLTGERQTVHHPQTEALLWQHETRHAYNAQGLANRCIPDSLPAVEWLTYGSGYLAGMKLGDTPLVEYTRDRLHRETLRSFGRYELTTAYTPAGQLQSQHLNSLLSDRDYTWNDNGELIRISSPRQTRSYSYSTTGRLTGVHTTAANLDIRIPYATDPAGNRLPDPELHPDSTLSMWPDNRIARDAHYLYRYDR
;
A
#
# COMPACT_ATOMS: atom_id res chain seq x y z
N LYS A 1 -24.26 -8.23 -38.60
CA LYS A 1 -24.06 -6.81 -38.29
C LYS A 1 -22.68 -6.64 -37.64
N ASP A 2 -21.90 -5.73 -38.15
CA ASP A 2 -20.50 -5.54 -37.77
C ASP A 2 -20.31 -4.34 -36.83
N ARG A 3 -21.40 -3.84 -36.25
CA ARG A 3 -21.39 -2.67 -35.38
C ARG A 3 -22.36 -2.85 -34.23
N ILE A 4 -21.88 -2.59 -33.01
CA ILE A 4 -22.67 -2.67 -31.76
C ILE A 4 -22.56 -1.33 -31.05
N THR A 5 -23.70 -0.73 -30.73
CA THR A 5 -23.76 0.50 -29.94
C THR A 5 -24.22 0.16 -28.51
N ILE A 6 -23.44 0.59 -27.51
CA ILE A 6 -23.76 0.42 -26.09
C ILE A 6 -24.04 1.80 -25.52
N THR A 7 -25.19 1.97 -24.88
CA THR A 7 -25.57 3.21 -24.19
C THR A 7 -25.75 2.92 -22.70
N ASP A 8 -25.12 3.71 -21.82
CA ASP A 8 -25.21 3.54 -20.39
C ASP A 8 -26.29 4.43 -19.74
N SER A 9 -26.34 4.44 -18.40
CA SER A 9 -27.33 5.19 -17.62
C SER A 9 -27.16 6.72 -17.67
N LEU A 10 -26.04 7.22 -18.19
CA LEU A 10 -25.77 8.63 -18.43
C LEU A 10 -25.89 9.03 -19.89
N ASP A 11 -26.50 8.18 -20.72
CA ASP A 11 -26.62 8.35 -22.19
C ASP A 11 -25.25 8.43 -22.90
N ARG A 12 -24.20 7.93 -22.29
CA ARG A 12 -22.89 7.84 -22.95
C ARG A 12 -22.88 6.66 -23.90
N ARG A 13 -22.32 6.86 -25.07
CA ARG A 13 -22.32 5.86 -26.14
C ARG A 13 -20.94 5.36 -26.47
N GLU A 14 -20.81 4.04 -26.56
CA GLU A 14 -19.65 3.37 -27.12
C GLU A 14 -20.09 2.63 -28.38
N VAL A 15 -19.26 2.66 -29.42
CA VAL A 15 -19.52 1.93 -30.65
C VAL A 15 -18.40 0.91 -30.83
N LEU A 16 -18.78 -0.37 -30.88
CA LEU A 16 -17.89 -1.47 -31.17
C LEU A 16 -18.01 -1.89 -32.61
N HIS A 17 -16.90 -1.91 -33.33
CA HIS A 17 -16.82 -2.44 -34.70
C HIS A 17 -16.23 -3.84 -34.61
N THR A 18 -16.94 -4.82 -35.19
CA THR A 18 -16.54 -6.23 -35.17
C THR A 18 -16.19 -6.72 -36.54
N GLN A 19 -15.30 -7.70 -36.63
CA GLN A 19 -14.89 -8.36 -37.84
C GLN A 19 -14.84 -9.87 -37.62
N GLY A 20 -15.16 -10.65 -38.66
CA GLY A 20 -15.18 -12.10 -38.61
C GLY A 20 -16.56 -12.69 -38.84
N GLU A 21 -16.66 -14.00 -38.97
CA GLU A 21 -17.90 -14.74 -39.17
C GLU A 21 -18.55 -15.12 -37.84
N ALA A 22 -19.79 -15.54 -37.87
CA ALA A 22 -20.59 -15.89 -36.70
C ALA A 22 -19.86 -16.86 -35.75
N GLY A 23 -19.78 -16.49 -34.49
CA GLY A 23 -19.05 -17.25 -33.45
C GLY A 23 -17.56 -16.91 -33.32
N LEU A 24 -16.99 -16.19 -34.31
CA LEU A 24 -15.58 -15.80 -34.32
C LEU A 24 -15.41 -14.26 -34.46
N LYS A 25 -16.46 -13.52 -34.23
CA LYS A 25 -16.41 -12.06 -34.33
C LYS A 25 -15.54 -11.46 -33.22
N ARG A 26 -14.63 -10.57 -33.59
CA ARG A 26 -13.74 -9.87 -32.68
C ARG A 26 -13.89 -8.38 -32.83
N VAL A 27 -13.74 -7.64 -31.72
CA VAL A 27 -13.77 -6.19 -31.73
C VAL A 27 -12.46 -5.67 -32.29
N VAL A 28 -12.50 -5.02 -33.45
CA VAL A 28 -11.32 -4.46 -34.13
C VAL A 28 -11.19 -2.96 -33.93
N LYS A 29 -12.27 -2.28 -33.58
CA LYS A 29 -12.28 -0.84 -33.36
C LYS A 29 -13.32 -0.50 -32.30
N LYS A 30 -12.97 0.40 -31.39
CA LYS A 30 -13.88 0.90 -30.37
C LYS A 30 -13.87 2.42 -30.41
N GLU A 31 -15.05 3.01 -30.65
CA GLU A 31 -15.27 4.43 -30.51
C GLU A 31 -15.77 4.70 -29.10
N HIS A 32 -15.02 5.47 -28.33
CA HIS A 32 -15.34 5.78 -26.95
C HIS A 32 -16.31 6.96 -26.85
N ALA A 33 -16.88 7.17 -25.69
CA ALA A 33 -17.88 8.19 -25.44
C ALA A 33 -17.37 9.62 -25.69
N ASP A 34 -16.06 9.85 -25.61
CA ASP A 34 -15.42 11.14 -25.90
C ASP A 34 -15.07 11.33 -27.37
N GLY A 35 -15.39 10.36 -28.22
CA GLY A 35 -15.04 10.35 -29.65
C GLY A 35 -13.66 9.79 -29.95
N SER A 36 -12.87 9.45 -28.96
CA SER A 36 -11.56 8.81 -29.17
C SER A 36 -11.74 7.38 -29.66
N VAL A 37 -10.72 6.86 -30.36
CA VAL A 37 -10.78 5.56 -31.02
C VAL A 37 -9.59 4.71 -30.64
N THR A 38 -9.84 3.46 -30.23
CA THR A 38 -8.84 2.43 -30.07
C THR A 38 -9.06 1.32 -31.09
N GLN A 39 -7.99 0.65 -31.48
CA GLN A 39 -8.05 -0.39 -32.52
C GLN A 39 -7.28 -1.62 -32.09
N SER A 40 -7.71 -2.78 -32.61
CA SER A 40 -7.01 -4.06 -32.41
C SER A 40 -6.91 -4.74 -33.78
N GLN A 41 -5.76 -5.37 -34.04
CA GLN A 41 -5.53 -6.15 -35.27
C GLN A 41 -5.27 -7.60 -34.88
N PHE A 42 -5.90 -8.50 -35.61
CA PHE A 42 -5.80 -9.95 -35.43
C PHE A 42 -5.30 -10.60 -36.72
N ASP A 43 -4.61 -11.74 -36.58
CA ASP A 43 -4.21 -12.55 -37.74
C ASP A 43 -5.39 -13.39 -38.25
N ALA A 44 -5.13 -14.19 -39.28
CA ALA A 44 -6.15 -15.02 -39.90
C ALA A 44 -6.74 -16.09 -38.98
N VAL A 45 -6.01 -16.48 -37.93
CA VAL A 45 -6.43 -17.48 -36.93
C VAL A 45 -7.12 -16.80 -35.74
N GLY A 46 -7.18 -15.46 -35.69
CA GLY A 46 -7.82 -14.68 -34.64
C GLY A 46 -6.92 -14.38 -33.45
N ARG A 47 -5.61 -14.45 -33.61
CA ARG A 47 -4.65 -14.08 -32.56
C ARG A 47 -4.36 -12.59 -32.62
N LEU A 48 -4.25 -11.95 -31.46
CA LEU A 48 -3.95 -10.52 -31.36
C LEU A 48 -2.53 -10.23 -31.86
N ARG A 49 -2.40 -9.30 -32.81
CA ARG A 49 -1.12 -8.89 -33.42
C ARG A 49 -0.74 -7.45 -33.08
N ALA A 50 -1.71 -6.59 -32.84
CA ALA A 50 -1.44 -5.19 -32.52
C ALA A 50 -2.62 -4.56 -31.81
N GLN A 51 -2.32 -3.60 -30.95
CA GLN A 51 -3.31 -2.70 -30.34
C GLN A 51 -2.83 -1.27 -30.49
N THR A 52 -3.73 -0.40 -30.99
CA THR A 52 -3.48 1.03 -31.14
C THR A 52 -4.30 1.78 -30.11
N ASP A 53 -3.66 2.59 -29.31
CA ASP A 53 -4.33 3.39 -28.27
C ASP A 53 -5.00 4.64 -28.89
N ALA A 54 -5.67 5.41 -28.03
CA ALA A 54 -6.41 6.60 -28.45
C ALA A 54 -5.51 7.71 -29.01
N ALA A 55 -4.21 7.69 -28.71
CA ALA A 55 -3.22 8.63 -29.25
C ALA A 55 -2.62 8.14 -30.58
N GLY A 56 -3.06 7.00 -31.12
CA GLY A 56 -2.55 6.43 -32.37
C GLY A 56 -1.25 5.64 -32.19
N ARG A 57 -0.83 5.33 -30.98
CA ARG A 57 0.39 4.58 -30.71
C ARG A 57 0.09 3.09 -30.66
N THR A 58 0.94 2.30 -31.29
CA THR A 58 0.70 0.87 -31.50
C THR A 58 1.66 0.01 -30.69
N THR A 59 1.11 -0.95 -29.94
CA THR A 59 1.82 -2.04 -29.30
C THR A 59 1.67 -3.28 -30.17
N GLU A 60 2.78 -3.95 -30.48
CA GLU A 60 2.80 -5.13 -31.34
C GLU A 60 3.01 -6.40 -30.52
N TYR A 61 2.32 -7.46 -30.92
CA TYR A 61 2.37 -8.78 -30.28
C TYR A 61 2.79 -9.81 -31.33
N SER A 62 3.74 -10.66 -30.96
CA SER A 62 4.19 -11.75 -31.81
C SER A 62 3.81 -13.09 -31.17
N PRO A 63 2.75 -13.73 -31.61
CA PRO A 63 2.39 -15.07 -31.12
C PRO A 63 3.22 -16.15 -31.82
N ASP A 64 3.47 -17.26 -31.11
CA ASP A 64 4.05 -18.45 -31.71
C ASP A 64 3.09 -19.02 -32.76
N VAL A 65 3.63 -19.44 -33.90
CA VAL A 65 2.83 -19.90 -35.05
C VAL A 65 2.00 -21.14 -34.71
N VAL A 66 2.53 -22.02 -33.87
CA VAL A 66 1.90 -23.31 -33.52
C VAL A 66 0.99 -23.17 -32.30
N THR A 67 1.53 -22.61 -31.20
CA THR A 67 0.84 -22.59 -29.90
C THR A 67 -0.07 -21.40 -29.71
N GLY A 68 0.20 -20.29 -30.40
CA GLY A 68 -0.51 -19.02 -30.19
C GLY A 68 -0.06 -18.25 -28.96
N LEU A 69 0.89 -18.76 -28.20
CA LEU A 69 1.43 -18.08 -27.02
C LEU A 69 2.29 -16.88 -27.44
N ILE A 70 2.19 -15.79 -26.71
CA ILE A 70 2.94 -14.58 -27.01
C ILE A 70 4.42 -14.80 -26.74
N THR A 71 5.28 -14.59 -27.75
CA THR A 71 6.74 -14.71 -27.64
C THR A 71 7.43 -13.35 -27.56
N ARG A 72 6.76 -12.28 -28.01
CA ARG A 72 7.32 -10.94 -27.98
C ARG A 72 6.21 -9.89 -27.91
N ILE A 73 6.47 -8.84 -27.13
CA ILE A 73 5.63 -7.64 -27.09
C ILE A 73 6.55 -6.46 -27.33
N THR A 74 6.21 -5.64 -28.33
CA THR A 74 6.97 -4.43 -28.68
C THR A 74 6.10 -3.21 -28.38
N THR A 75 6.60 -2.33 -27.49
CA THR A 75 5.92 -1.08 -27.14
C THR A 75 6.03 -0.06 -28.25
N PRO A 76 5.18 1.02 -28.24
CA PRO A 76 5.22 2.04 -29.29
C PRO A 76 6.57 2.75 -29.45
N ASP A 77 7.37 2.84 -28.40
CA ASP A 77 8.73 3.41 -28.41
C ASP A 77 9.80 2.41 -28.87
N GLY A 78 9.42 1.20 -29.29
CA GLY A 78 10.32 0.20 -29.84
C GLY A 78 10.99 -0.72 -28.84
N ARG A 79 10.72 -0.58 -27.53
CA ARG A 79 11.26 -1.49 -26.53
C ARG A 79 10.50 -2.80 -26.54
N ALA A 80 11.19 -3.89 -26.24
CA ALA A 80 10.59 -5.20 -26.39
C ALA A 80 10.77 -6.06 -25.14
N SER A 81 9.74 -6.90 -24.88
CA SER A 81 9.77 -8.00 -23.94
C SER A 81 9.74 -9.31 -24.70
N ALA A 82 10.47 -10.31 -24.26
CA ALA A 82 10.53 -11.63 -24.90
C ALA A 82 10.13 -12.73 -23.91
N PHE A 83 9.42 -13.74 -24.42
CA PHE A 83 8.88 -14.83 -23.61
C PHE A 83 9.24 -16.17 -24.24
N TYR A 84 9.66 -17.11 -23.42
CA TYR A 84 10.04 -18.46 -23.85
C TYR A 84 9.24 -19.48 -23.06
N TYR A 85 8.89 -20.57 -23.71
CA TYR A 85 8.04 -21.62 -23.15
C TYR A 85 8.68 -23.00 -23.35
N ASN A 86 8.37 -23.94 -22.46
CA ASN A 86 8.75 -25.33 -22.67
C ASN A 86 7.72 -26.03 -23.59
N HIS A 87 7.97 -27.32 -23.87
CA HIS A 87 7.06 -28.09 -24.74
C HIS A 87 5.68 -28.38 -24.12
N HIS A 88 5.49 -28.08 -22.85
CA HIS A 88 4.18 -28.12 -22.18
C HIS A 88 3.48 -26.74 -22.14
N ASN A 89 4.01 -25.77 -22.88
CA ASN A 89 3.46 -24.41 -22.97
C ASN A 89 3.53 -23.62 -21.64
N GLN A 90 4.47 -23.97 -20.77
CA GLN A 90 4.71 -23.26 -19.53
C GLN A 90 5.85 -22.25 -19.72
N LEU A 91 5.68 -21.06 -19.15
CA LEU A 91 6.68 -19.99 -19.23
C LEU A 91 7.98 -20.41 -18.51
N THR A 92 9.08 -20.42 -19.24
CA THR A 92 10.42 -20.71 -18.67
C THR A 92 11.28 -19.48 -18.54
N SER A 93 11.04 -18.45 -19.36
CA SER A 93 11.82 -17.20 -19.31
C SER A 93 10.96 -16.03 -19.79
N ALA A 94 11.13 -14.90 -19.13
CA ALA A 94 10.57 -13.62 -19.57
C ALA A 94 11.64 -12.54 -19.39
N THR A 95 12.01 -11.88 -20.49
CA THR A 95 12.97 -10.79 -20.49
C THR A 95 12.23 -9.48 -20.72
N GLY A 96 12.36 -8.52 -19.81
CA GLY A 96 11.73 -7.22 -19.91
C GLY A 96 12.51 -6.24 -20.79
N PRO A 97 11.97 -5.05 -21.03
CA PRO A 97 12.63 -4.00 -21.84
C PRO A 97 13.95 -3.52 -21.23
N ASP A 98 14.14 -3.69 -19.94
CA ASP A 98 15.37 -3.35 -19.22
C ASP A 98 16.48 -4.41 -19.37
N GLY A 99 16.20 -5.53 -20.04
CA GLY A 99 17.13 -6.65 -20.23
C GLY A 99 17.21 -7.62 -19.08
N LEU A 100 16.45 -7.40 -17.99
CA LEU A 100 16.42 -8.30 -16.86
C LEU A 100 15.50 -9.48 -17.15
N GLU A 101 15.86 -10.66 -16.64
CA GLU A 101 15.22 -11.92 -16.99
C GLU A 101 14.61 -12.59 -15.75
N LEU A 102 13.35 -13.01 -15.88
CA LEU A 102 12.67 -13.93 -14.98
C LEU A 102 12.84 -15.34 -15.53
N ARG A 103 13.22 -16.32 -14.70
CA ARG A 103 13.32 -17.72 -15.10
C ARG A 103 12.48 -18.62 -14.21
N ARG A 104 11.90 -19.66 -14.82
CA ARG A 104 11.12 -20.68 -14.12
C ARG A 104 11.53 -22.07 -14.55
N GLU A 105 11.62 -22.98 -13.57
CA GLU A 105 11.87 -24.39 -13.80
C GLU A 105 10.73 -25.22 -13.23
N TYR A 106 10.38 -26.29 -13.92
CA TYR A 106 9.28 -27.19 -13.59
C TYR A 106 9.75 -28.61 -13.43
N ASP A 107 9.04 -29.40 -12.62
CA ASP A 107 9.32 -30.84 -12.51
C ASP A 107 8.63 -31.63 -13.64
N GLU A 108 8.79 -32.96 -13.62
CA GLU A 108 8.21 -33.84 -14.63
C GLU A 108 6.68 -33.81 -14.65
N LEU A 109 6.05 -33.44 -13.54
CA LEU A 109 4.59 -33.31 -13.43
C LEU A 109 4.10 -31.91 -13.79
N GLY A 110 4.97 -31.00 -14.22
CA GLY A 110 4.63 -29.64 -14.62
C GLY A 110 4.47 -28.66 -13.45
N ARG A 111 4.92 -29.01 -12.26
CA ARG A 111 4.84 -28.12 -11.09
C ARG A 111 6.07 -27.24 -11.01
N LEU A 112 5.87 -25.98 -10.59
CA LEU A 112 6.96 -25.01 -10.43
C LEU A 112 7.87 -25.44 -9.26
N ILE A 113 9.16 -25.67 -9.55
CA ILE A 113 10.16 -26.02 -8.53
C ILE A 113 11.15 -24.91 -8.23
N GLN A 114 11.34 -23.98 -9.17
CA GLN A 114 12.26 -22.87 -8.96
C GLN A 114 11.85 -21.66 -9.79
N GLU A 115 11.91 -20.49 -9.17
CA GLU A 115 11.75 -19.21 -9.85
C GLU A 115 12.94 -18.32 -9.52
N THR A 116 13.59 -17.80 -10.56
CA THR A 116 14.66 -16.80 -10.42
C THR A 116 14.09 -15.45 -10.85
N ALA A 117 13.97 -14.51 -9.90
CA ALA A 117 13.48 -13.17 -10.17
C ALA A 117 14.49 -12.36 -10.99
N PRO A 118 14.06 -11.25 -11.63
CA PRO A 118 14.97 -10.41 -12.43
C PRO A 118 16.17 -9.88 -11.66
N ASP A 119 16.06 -9.68 -10.35
CA ASP A 119 17.16 -9.24 -9.47
C ASP A 119 18.10 -10.40 -9.08
N GLY A 120 17.83 -11.62 -9.54
CA GLY A 120 18.62 -12.82 -9.26
C GLY A 120 18.19 -13.60 -8.03
N ASP A 121 17.16 -13.16 -7.31
CA ASP A 121 16.64 -13.86 -6.13
C ASP A 121 15.95 -15.16 -6.54
N ILE A 122 16.30 -16.24 -5.86
CA ILE A 122 15.80 -17.57 -6.17
C ILE A 122 14.83 -18.03 -5.10
N THR A 123 13.64 -18.46 -5.52
CA THR A 123 12.64 -19.11 -4.68
C THR A 123 12.49 -20.56 -5.15
N ARG A 124 12.58 -21.52 -4.23
CA ARG A 124 12.43 -22.94 -4.52
C ARG A 124 11.18 -23.49 -3.86
N TYR A 125 10.56 -24.46 -4.54
CA TYR A 125 9.33 -25.12 -4.09
C TYR A 125 9.56 -26.62 -4.06
N ARG A 126 9.04 -27.30 -3.03
CA ARG A 126 9.10 -28.73 -2.88
C ARG A 126 7.70 -29.31 -2.75
N TYR A 127 7.54 -30.52 -3.24
CA TYR A 127 6.26 -31.24 -3.24
C TYR A 127 6.47 -32.63 -2.69
N ASP A 128 5.56 -33.13 -1.86
CA ASP A 128 5.63 -34.48 -1.28
C ASP A 128 4.52 -35.39 -1.80
N ASN A 129 3.48 -34.83 -2.42
CA ASN A 129 2.36 -35.60 -2.96
C ASN A 129 2.33 -35.48 -4.49
N PRO A 130 2.52 -36.58 -5.24
CA PRO A 130 2.54 -36.54 -6.71
C PRO A 130 1.19 -36.18 -7.33
N HIS A 131 0.10 -36.18 -6.55
CA HIS A 131 -1.24 -35.84 -7.01
C HIS A 131 -1.66 -34.41 -6.62
N SER A 132 -0.77 -33.62 -6.07
CA SER A 132 -1.06 -32.26 -5.62
C SER A 132 -0.12 -31.25 -6.26
N ASP A 133 -0.69 -30.09 -6.62
CA ASP A 133 0.07 -28.93 -7.10
C ASP A 133 0.48 -27.99 -5.95
N LEU A 134 0.14 -28.35 -4.70
CA LEU A 134 0.43 -27.54 -3.54
C LEU A 134 1.79 -27.90 -2.94
N PRO A 135 2.69 -26.94 -2.73
CA PRO A 135 4.02 -27.22 -2.20
C PRO A 135 3.98 -27.58 -0.72
N CYS A 136 4.81 -28.54 -0.32
CA CYS A 136 5.02 -28.85 1.09
C CYS A 136 6.10 -27.98 1.73
N ALA A 137 6.94 -27.32 0.92
CA ALA A 137 7.98 -26.42 1.41
C ALA A 137 8.30 -25.35 0.38
N THR A 138 8.69 -24.18 0.87
CA THR A 138 9.28 -23.11 0.07
C THR A 138 10.59 -22.68 0.69
N GLU A 139 11.55 -22.30 -0.15
CA GLU A 139 12.83 -21.74 0.26
C GLU A 139 13.04 -20.43 -0.46
N ASP A 140 13.26 -19.34 0.28
CA ASP A 140 13.46 -18.02 -0.29
C ASP A 140 14.93 -17.75 -0.62
N ALA A 141 15.24 -16.56 -1.13
CA ALA A 141 16.59 -16.18 -1.55
C ALA A 141 17.59 -16.14 -0.40
N THR A 142 17.13 -16.04 0.85
CA THR A 142 17.99 -16.10 2.04
C THR A 142 18.40 -17.52 2.41
N GLY A 143 17.84 -18.54 1.75
CA GLY A 143 18.01 -19.93 2.09
C GLY A 143 17.09 -20.41 3.21
N SER A 144 16.20 -19.54 3.70
CA SER A 144 15.26 -19.88 4.77
C SER A 144 14.10 -20.69 4.23
N ARG A 145 13.72 -21.71 4.99
CA ARG A 145 12.74 -22.70 4.59
C ARG A 145 11.48 -22.60 5.42
N LYS A 146 10.33 -22.65 4.75
CA LYS A 146 9.00 -22.72 5.34
C LYS A 146 8.32 -23.98 4.87
N THR A 147 7.56 -24.63 5.75
CA THR A 147 6.87 -25.88 5.42
C THR A 147 5.37 -25.76 5.62
N MET A 148 4.62 -26.53 4.86
CA MET A 148 3.15 -26.50 4.85
C MET A 148 2.61 -27.92 4.80
N THR A 149 1.50 -28.16 5.47
CA THR A 149 0.72 -29.39 5.33
C THR A 149 -0.69 -29.05 4.86
N TRP A 150 -1.23 -29.91 4.01
CA TRP A 150 -2.51 -29.70 3.34
C TRP A 150 -3.45 -30.85 3.57
N SER A 151 -4.75 -30.55 3.63
CA SER A 151 -5.78 -31.58 3.60
C SER A 151 -5.91 -32.14 2.18
N ARG A 152 -6.60 -33.29 2.06
CA ARG A 152 -6.88 -33.86 0.73
C ARG A 152 -7.78 -32.95 -0.13
N TYR A 153 -8.43 -31.95 0.46
CA TYR A 153 -9.26 -30.96 -0.25
C TYR A 153 -8.50 -29.69 -0.58
N GLY A 154 -7.19 -29.62 -0.34
CA GLY A 154 -6.37 -28.45 -0.65
C GLY A 154 -6.45 -27.34 0.40
N GLN A 155 -6.92 -27.63 1.61
CA GLN A 155 -6.96 -26.66 2.70
C GLN A 155 -5.65 -26.70 3.48
N LEU A 156 -5.11 -25.52 3.82
CA LEU A 156 -3.90 -25.42 4.63
C LEU A 156 -4.19 -25.88 6.06
N LEU A 157 -3.51 -26.91 6.52
CA LEU A 157 -3.64 -27.46 7.87
C LEU A 157 -2.59 -26.89 8.83
N SER A 158 -1.36 -26.70 8.36
CA SER A 158 -0.32 -26.10 9.17
C SER A 158 0.69 -25.35 8.30
N PHE A 159 1.31 -24.36 8.90
CA PHE A 159 2.39 -23.59 8.32
C PHE A 159 3.50 -23.49 9.36
N THR A 160 4.72 -23.89 9.00
CA THR A 160 5.89 -23.75 9.86
C THR A 160 6.82 -22.71 9.28
N ASP A 161 7.07 -21.65 10.04
CA ASP A 161 7.97 -20.57 9.65
C ASP A 161 9.45 -21.00 9.69
N CYS A 162 10.33 -20.17 9.16
CA CYS A 162 11.78 -20.40 9.17
C CYS A 162 12.38 -20.51 10.58
N SER A 163 11.71 -19.98 11.58
CA SER A 163 12.09 -20.10 12.99
C SER A 163 11.60 -21.38 13.67
N GLY A 164 10.85 -22.22 12.95
CA GLY A 164 10.20 -23.40 13.50
C GLY A 164 8.86 -23.14 14.20
N TYR A 165 8.36 -21.91 14.14
CA TYR A 165 7.04 -21.55 14.68
C TYR A 165 5.94 -22.18 13.86
N VAL A 166 5.04 -22.93 14.51
CA VAL A 166 3.97 -23.67 13.84
C VAL A 166 2.63 -22.96 14.06
N THR A 167 1.96 -22.67 12.97
CA THR A 167 0.56 -22.20 12.96
C THR A 167 -0.31 -23.32 12.42
N ARG A 168 -1.40 -23.66 13.12
CA ARG A 168 -2.37 -24.69 12.72
C ARG A 168 -3.71 -24.06 12.44
N TYR A 169 -4.41 -24.63 11.45
CA TYR A 169 -5.69 -24.12 10.97
C TYR A 169 -6.76 -25.21 11.09
N ASP A 170 -7.88 -24.87 11.70
CA ASP A 170 -9.06 -25.72 11.75
C ASP A 170 -10.09 -25.23 10.75
N HIS A 171 -10.80 -26.17 10.12
CA HIS A 171 -11.86 -25.89 9.16
C HIS A 171 -13.12 -26.65 9.55
N ASP A 172 -14.28 -26.10 9.24
CA ASP A 172 -15.54 -26.80 9.40
C ASP A 172 -15.83 -27.71 8.18
N ARG A 173 -16.96 -28.38 8.21
CA ARG A 173 -17.36 -29.26 7.12
C ARG A 173 -17.63 -28.57 5.80
N PHE A 174 -17.80 -27.23 5.81
CA PHE A 174 -18.02 -26.42 4.61
C PHE A 174 -16.71 -25.83 4.07
N GLY A 175 -15.56 -26.15 4.67
CA GLY A 175 -14.27 -25.63 4.28
C GLY A 175 -13.94 -24.23 4.81
N GLN A 176 -14.75 -23.70 5.71
CA GLN A 176 -14.52 -22.39 6.31
C GLN A 176 -13.53 -22.51 7.46
N MET A 177 -12.58 -21.58 7.54
CA MET A 177 -11.58 -21.57 8.62
C MET A 177 -12.22 -21.14 9.93
N THR A 178 -12.22 -22.03 10.92
CA THR A 178 -12.84 -21.79 12.24
C THR A 178 -11.85 -21.39 13.31
N ALA A 179 -10.59 -21.77 13.15
CA ALA A 179 -9.55 -21.41 14.13
C ALA A 179 -8.19 -21.32 13.48
N VAL A 180 -7.39 -20.39 14.00
CA VAL A 180 -5.96 -20.26 13.75
C VAL A 180 -5.28 -20.45 15.10
N HIS A 181 -4.57 -21.58 15.26
CA HIS A 181 -3.86 -21.91 16.49
C HIS A 181 -2.40 -21.50 16.35
N ARG A 182 -2.00 -20.55 17.16
CA ARG A 182 -0.62 -20.07 17.23
C ARG A 182 -0.03 -20.40 18.58
N GLU A 183 1.28 -20.47 18.63
CA GLU A 183 2.01 -20.62 19.88
C GLU A 183 1.81 -19.38 20.76
N GLU A 184 2.13 -19.51 22.05
CA GLU A 184 2.10 -18.42 23.03
C GLU A 184 0.74 -17.74 23.22
N GLY A 185 -0.35 -18.47 23.01
CA GLY A 185 -1.70 -17.98 23.24
C GLY A 185 -2.22 -17.00 22.20
N LEU A 186 -1.58 -16.89 21.05
CA LEU A 186 -2.00 -16.00 19.96
C LEU A 186 -3.05 -16.62 19.05
N SER A 187 -3.94 -17.43 19.56
CA SER A 187 -4.96 -18.11 18.78
C SER A 187 -6.16 -17.20 18.50
N GLN A 188 -6.81 -17.45 17.36
CA GLN A 188 -7.98 -16.71 16.92
C GLN A 188 -9.06 -17.69 16.49
N TYR A 189 -10.31 -17.38 16.79
CA TYR A 189 -11.47 -18.21 16.48
C TYR A 189 -12.46 -17.40 15.64
N ARG A 190 -13.08 -18.08 14.67
CA ARG A 190 -14.03 -17.47 13.73
C ARG A 190 -15.33 -18.26 13.73
N ALA A 191 -16.45 -17.55 13.68
CA ALA A 191 -17.77 -18.12 13.57
C ALA A 191 -18.47 -17.57 12.32
N TYR A 192 -19.30 -18.44 11.70
CA TYR A 192 -20.00 -18.12 10.46
C TYR A 192 -21.50 -18.42 10.62
N ASP A 193 -22.30 -17.68 9.85
CA ASP A 193 -23.73 -17.95 9.78
C ASP A 193 -24.03 -19.04 8.73
N SER A 194 -25.33 -19.36 8.58
CA SER A 194 -25.78 -20.40 7.64
C SER A 194 -25.50 -20.03 6.16
N ARG A 195 -25.22 -18.76 5.86
CA ARG A 195 -24.89 -18.27 4.52
C ARG A 195 -23.39 -18.22 4.27
N GLY A 196 -22.57 -18.64 5.22
CA GLY A 196 -21.12 -18.60 5.12
C GLY A 196 -20.50 -17.23 5.41
N GLN A 197 -21.26 -16.30 5.98
CA GLN A 197 -20.77 -14.97 6.32
C GLN A 197 -20.11 -14.99 7.69
N LEU A 198 -18.96 -14.30 7.83
CA LEU A 198 -18.23 -14.19 9.09
C LEU A 198 -19.05 -13.31 10.07
N ILE A 199 -19.48 -13.88 11.19
CA ILE A 199 -20.28 -13.17 12.20
C ILE A 199 -19.49 -12.83 13.47
N ALA A 200 -18.37 -13.49 13.73
CA ALA A 200 -17.57 -13.21 14.92
C ALA A 200 -16.11 -13.61 14.73
N VAL A 201 -15.24 -12.85 15.32
CA VAL A 201 -13.81 -13.15 15.49
C VAL A 201 -13.48 -12.97 16.97
N LYS A 202 -12.87 -13.98 17.58
CA LYS A 202 -12.56 -14.00 19.00
C LYS A 202 -11.10 -14.36 19.24
N ASP A 203 -10.42 -13.66 20.15
CA ASP A 203 -9.08 -14.02 20.57
C ASP A 203 -9.10 -15.00 21.75
N THR A 204 -7.93 -15.45 22.20
CA THR A 204 -7.80 -16.37 23.34
C THR A 204 -8.26 -15.78 24.67
N GLN A 205 -8.28 -14.47 24.81
CA GLN A 205 -8.73 -13.79 26.02
C GLN A 205 -10.25 -13.56 26.03
N GLY A 206 -10.94 -13.94 24.97
CA GLY A 206 -12.39 -13.79 24.87
C GLY A 206 -12.84 -12.45 24.30
N HIS A 207 -11.93 -11.62 23.81
CA HIS A 207 -12.28 -10.38 23.12
C HIS A 207 -12.91 -10.72 21.79
N GLU A 208 -14.16 -10.32 21.60
CA GLU A 208 -14.96 -10.72 20.45
C GLU A 208 -15.40 -9.49 19.66
N THR A 209 -15.09 -9.51 18.35
CA THR A 209 -15.62 -8.57 17.36
C THR A 209 -16.73 -9.28 16.60
N ARG A 210 -17.89 -8.64 16.47
CA ARG A 210 -19.06 -9.21 15.79
C ARG A 210 -19.38 -8.42 14.53
N TYR A 211 -19.97 -9.13 13.56
CA TYR A 211 -20.31 -8.58 12.25
C TYR A 211 -21.78 -8.86 11.94
N GLU A 212 -22.47 -7.85 11.42
CA GLU A 212 -23.86 -7.97 11.00
C GLU A 212 -24.00 -7.63 9.52
N TYR A 213 -24.92 -8.30 8.85
CA TYR A 213 -25.15 -8.17 7.41
C TYR A 213 -26.63 -7.94 7.12
N ASN A 214 -26.92 -7.26 6.01
CA ASN A 214 -28.28 -7.16 5.51
C ASN A 214 -28.62 -8.40 4.66
N ILE A 215 -29.85 -8.45 4.14
CA ILE A 215 -30.32 -9.58 3.31
C ILE A 215 -29.48 -9.72 2.03
N ALA A 216 -28.98 -8.62 1.49
CA ALA A 216 -28.13 -8.63 0.29
C ALA A 216 -26.71 -9.12 0.55
N GLY A 217 -26.31 -9.31 1.81
CA GLY A 217 -24.97 -9.74 2.18
C GLY A 217 -23.98 -8.61 2.42
N ASP A 218 -24.43 -7.36 2.45
CA ASP A 218 -23.58 -6.21 2.74
C ASP A 218 -23.35 -6.08 4.25
N LEU A 219 -22.12 -5.75 4.65
CA LEU A 219 -21.74 -5.55 6.05
C LEU A 219 -22.39 -4.27 6.59
N THR A 220 -23.36 -4.39 7.50
CA THR A 220 -24.10 -3.25 8.06
C THR A 220 -23.55 -2.77 9.39
N ALA A 221 -22.87 -3.62 10.14
CA ALA A 221 -22.31 -3.24 11.42
C ALA A 221 -21.09 -4.07 11.79
N VAL A 222 -20.14 -3.42 12.46
CA VAL A 222 -19.03 -4.04 13.18
C VAL A 222 -19.19 -3.64 14.64
N ILE A 223 -19.28 -4.63 15.53
CA ILE A 223 -19.45 -4.44 16.97
C ILE A 223 -18.14 -4.80 17.66
N ALA A 224 -17.50 -3.82 18.27
CA ALA A 224 -16.24 -3.99 18.96
C ALA A 224 -16.44 -4.78 20.27
N PRO A 225 -15.34 -5.32 20.89
CA PRO A 225 -15.44 -6.07 22.14
C PRO A 225 -16.10 -5.32 23.30
N ASP A 226 -16.04 -3.99 23.32
CA ASP A 226 -16.72 -3.17 24.33
C ASP A 226 -18.22 -2.95 24.06
N GLY A 227 -18.73 -3.46 22.94
CA GLY A 227 -20.10 -3.26 22.50
C GLY A 227 -20.33 -2.04 21.62
N SER A 228 -19.32 -1.21 21.39
CA SER A 228 -19.46 -0.06 20.51
C SER A 228 -19.69 -0.50 19.07
N ARG A 229 -20.52 0.26 18.36
CA ARG A 229 -21.06 -0.14 17.07
C ARG A 229 -20.68 0.85 15.98
N ASN A 230 -20.09 0.34 14.90
CA ASN A 230 -19.83 1.09 13.68
C ASN A 230 -20.78 0.58 12.60
N GLY A 231 -21.65 1.46 12.10
CA GLY A 231 -22.69 1.09 11.14
C GLY A 231 -22.41 1.63 9.75
N THR A 232 -22.90 0.91 8.74
CA THR A 232 -22.85 1.36 7.34
C THR A 232 -24.22 1.14 6.73
N GLN A 233 -24.74 2.17 6.05
CA GLN A 233 -25.99 2.09 5.30
C GLN A 233 -25.67 2.06 3.80
N TYR A 234 -26.45 1.28 3.07
CA TYR A 234 -26.26 1.05 1.64
C TYR A 234 -27.49 1.49 0.85
N ASP A 235 -27.28 1.92 -0.39
CA ASP A 235 -28.38 2.18 -1.32
C ASP A 235 -28.91 0.87 -1.93
N ALA A 236 -29.90 0.98 -2.81
CA ALA A 236 -30.52 -0.18 -3.45
C ALA A 236 -29.56 -0.96 -4.37
N TRP A 237 -28.43 -0.37 -4.76
CA TRP A 237 -27.40 -0.98 -5.60
C TRP A 237 -26.23 -1.55 -4.81
N GLY A 238 -26.29 -1.50 -3.47
CA GLY A 238 -25.23 -2.03 -2.60
C GLY A 238 -24.05 -1.09 -2.38
N LYS A 239 -24.20 0.20 -2.66
CA LYS A 239 -23.15 1.19 -2.41
C LYS A 239 -23.33 1.84 -1.05
N ALA A 240 -22.24 2.02 -0.32
CA ALA A 240 -22.25 2.67 0.98
C ALA A 240 -22.61 4.16 0.82
N VAL A 241 -23.70 4.60 1.47
CA VAL A 241 -24.14 6.00 1.44
C VAL A 241 -23.91 6.71 2.77
N ARG A 242 -23.75 5.97 3.86
CA ARG A 242 -23.56 6.53 5.18
C ARG A 242 -22.79 5.59 6.08
N THR A 243 -21.80 6.12 6.80
CA THR A 243 -21.10 5.41 7.87
C THR A 243 -21.29 6.17 9.18
N THR A 244 -21.53 5.44 10.26
CA THR A 244 -21.76 6.02 11.58
C THR A 244 -20.84 5.36 12.60
N GLN A 245 -20.12 6.19 13.37
CA GLN A 245 -19.25 5.74 14.44
C GLN A 245 -19.39 6.68 15.63
N GLY A 246 -19.81 6.14 16.79
CA GLY A 246 -19.99 6.93 18.00
C GLY A 246 -20.94 8.11 17.85
N GLY A 247 -21.97 7.97 17.01
CA GLY A 247 -22.93 9.04 16.72
C GLY A 247 -22.46 10.05 15.67
N LEU A 248 -21.24 9.93 15.18
CA LEU A 248 -20.69 10.77 14.12
C LEU A 248 -20.90 10.11 12.75
N THR A 249 -21.32 10.89 11.78
CA THR A 249 -21.75 10.36 10.48
C THR A 249 -20.97 10.99 9.34
N ARG A 250 -20.54 10.15 8.40
CA ARG A 250 -20.07 10.53 7.07
C ARG A 250 -21.05 10.03 6.04
N SER A 251 -21.25 10.80 4.99
CA SER A 251 -22.12 10.38 3.90
C SER A 251 -21.47 10.53 2.53
N MET A 252 -21.97 9.76 1.58
CA MET A 252 -21.47 9.70 0.21
C MET A 252 -22.67 9.71 -0.75
N GLU A 253 -22.54 10.51 -1.80
CA GLU A 253 -23.54 10.56 -2.87
C GLU A 253 -22.91 10.10 -4.18
N TYR A 254 -23.70 9.38 -4.97
CA TYR A 254 -23.26 8.80 -6.24
C TYR A 254 -24.15 9.32 -7.38
N ASP A 255 -23.57 9.40 -8.59
CA ASP A 255 -24.37 9.66 -9.78
C ASP A 255 -25.00 8.36 -10.32
N ALA A 256 -25.73 8.47 -11.41
CA ALA A 256 -26.41 7.33 -12.03
C ALA A 256 -25.46 6.24 -12.54
N ALA A 257 -24.20 6.58 -12.80
CA ALA A 257 -23.16 5.62 -13.20
C ALA A 257 -22.42 5.01 -11.99
N GLY A 258 -22.78 5.43 -10.78
CA GLY A 258 -22.16 4.91 -9.57
C GLY A 258 -20.86 5.57 -9.18
N ARG A 259 -20.56 6.74 -9.74
CA ARG A 259 -19.36 7.50 -9.36
C ARG A 259 -19.67 8.41 -8.18
N VAL A 260 -18.70 8.54 -7.25
CA VAL A 260 -18.84 9.43 -6.10
C VAL A 260 -18.82 10.87 -6.58
N ILE A 261 -19.89 11.63 -6.29
CA ILE A 261 -19.99 13.05 -6.66
C ILE A 261 -19.88 13.96 -5.43
N ARG A 262 -20.12 13.44 -4.23
CA ARG A 262 -20.08 14.24 -3.01
C ARG A 262 -19.76 13.40 -1.79
N LEU A 263 -18.83 13.89 -0.97
CA LEU A 263 -18.53 13.36 0.36
C LEU A 263 -18.90 14.41 1.40
N THR A 264 -19.55 14.00 2.47
CA THR A 264 -19.90 14.88 3.59
C THR A 264 -19.17 14.39 4.83
N SER A 265 -18.37 15.25 5.45
CA SER A 265 -17.63 14.95 6.69
C SER A 265 -18.54 14.98 7.91
N GLU A 266 -18.00 14.61 9.06
CA GLU A 266 -18.69 14.66 10.35
C GLU A 266 -19.06 16.10 10.75
N ASN A 267 -18.36 17.11 10.23
CA ASN A 267 -18.67 18.53 10.42
C ASN A 267 -19.73 19.07 9.46
N GLY A 268 -20.24 18.24 8.56
CA GLY A 268 -21.19 18.67 7.53
C GLY A 268 -20.54 19.35 6.33
N SER A 269 -19.21 19.38 6.24
CA SER A 269 -18.49 19.96 5.11
C SER A 269 -18.45 18.99 3.93
N HIS A 270 -18.41 19.56 2.74
CA HIS A 270 -18.51 18.77 1.51
C HIS A 270 -17.24 18.79 0.69
N THR A 271 -16.92 17.66 0.09
CA THR A 271 -16.00 17.54 -1.05
C THR A 271 -16.81 17.06 -2.24
N THR A 272 -16.74 17.76 -3.36
CA THR A 272 -17.48 17.42 -4.58
C THR A 272 -16.54 17.05 -5.70
N PHE A 273 -17.01 16.15 -6.57
CA PHE A 273 -16.22 15.60 -7.67
C PHE A 273 -16.99 15.72 -8.97
N ARG A 274 -16.27 16.01 -10.05
CA ARG A 274 -16.81 15.97 -11.42
C ARG A 274 -15.91 15.10 -12.29
N TYR A 275 -16.54 14.40 -13.23
CA TYR A 275 -15.87 13.45 -14.11
C TYR A 275 -16.15 13.78 -15.56
N ASP A 276 -15.24 13.36 -16.44
CA ASP A 276 -15.50 13.40 -17.88
C ASP A 276 -16.32 12.17 -18.31
N VAL A 277 -16.61 12.08 -19.59
CA VAL A 277 -17.41 10.99 -20.15
C VAL A 277 -16.71 9.62 -20.12
N LEU A 278 -15.41 9.57 -19.80
CA LEU A 278 -14.63 8.34 -19.62
C LEU A 278 -14.32 8.04 -18.15
N ASP A 279 -15.07 8.63 -17.22
CA ASP A 279 -14.93 8.43 -15.77
C ASP A 279 -13.62 8.96 -15.17
N ARG A 280 -12.92 9.85 -15.87
CA ARG A 280 -11.71 10.49 -15.34
C ARG A 280 -12.11 11.71 -14.53
N LEU A 281 -11.46 11.89 -13.36
CA LEU A 281 -11.71 13.03 -12.50
C LEU A 281 -11.20 14.31 -13.18
N ILE A 282 -12.09 15.29 -13.36
CA ILE A 282 -11.75 16.58 -13.97
C ILE A 282 -11.84 17.75 -13.01
N GLN A 283 -12.54 17.61 -11.89
CA GLN A 283 -12.66 18.66 -10.91
C GLN A 283 -12.92 18.08 -9.53
N GLU A 284 -12.28 18.68 -8.53
CA GLU A 284 -12.47 18.37 -7.12
C GLU A 284 -12.56 19.69 -6.37
N THR A 285 -13.64 19.87 -5.59
CA THR A 285 -13.80 21.00 -4.68
C THR A 285 -13.80 20.48 -3.26
N GLY A 286 -12.77 20.82 -2.49
CA GLY A 286 -12.59 20.36 -1.12
C GLY A 286 -13.48 21.03 -0.08
N PHE A 287 -13.34 20.60 1.17
CA PHE A 287 -14.10 21.13 2.31
C PHE A 287 -13.93 22.64 2.51
N ASP A 288 -12.80 23.19 2.10
CA ASP A 288 -12.46 24.62 2.19
C ASP A 288 -12.97 25.43 1.00
N GLY A 289 -13.63 24.79 0.03
CA GLY A 289 -14.06 25.42 -1.20
C GLY A 289 -12.97 25.59 -2.25
N ARG A 290 -11.73 25.13 -1.98
CA ARG A 290 -10.66 25.15 -2.98
C ARG A 290 -10.99 24.18 -4.10
N THR A 291 -10.81 24.65 -5.32
CA THR A 291 -11.11 23.85 -6.51
C THR A 291 -9.84 23.49 -7.23
N GLN A 292 -9.69 22.19 -7.50
CA GLN A 292 -8.64 21.64 -8.34
C GLN A 292 -9.27 21.12 -9.62
N ARG A 293 -8.65 21.41 -10.76
CA ARG A 293 -9.09 20.96 -12.07
C ARG A 293 -8.00 20.16 -12.74
N TYR A 294 -8.41 19.14 -13.48
CA TYR A 294 -7.50 18.19 -14.10
C TYR A 294 -7.85 18.03 -15.59
N HIS A 295 -6.82 18.01 -16.42
CA HIS A 295 -6.94 17.75 -17.86
C HIS A 295 -6.08 16.55 -18.20
N HIS A 296 -6.62 15.67 -19.01
CA HIS A 296 -5.98 14.42 -19.40
C HIS A 296 -5.74 14.39 -20.90
N ASP A 297 -4.70 13.66 -21.32
CA ASP A 297 -4.51 13.38 -22.75
C ASP A 297 -5.47 12.27 -23.20
N LEU A 298 -5.38 11.90 -24.48
CA LEU A 298 -6.26 10.87 -25.05
C LEU A 298 -6.07 9.49 -24.41
N THR A 299 -4.93 9.24 -23.79
CA THR A 299 -4.63 7.96 -23.12
C THR A 299 -4.96 7.97 -21.64
N GLY A 300 -5.41 9.11 -21.09
CA GLY A 300 -5.80 9.25 -19.69
C GLY A 300 -4.71 9.73 -18.76
N LYS A 301 -3.55 10.15 -19.30
CA LYS A 301 -2.49 10.73 -18.45
C LYS A 301 -2.80 12.17 -18.10
N LEU A 302 -2.51 12.56 -16.85
CA LEU A 302 -2.67 13.95 -16.41
C LEU A 302 -1.64 14.83 -17.12
N ILE A 303 -2.10 15.82 -17.89
CA ILE A 303 -1.24 16.76 -18.60
C ILE A 303 -1.31 18.18 -18.03
N ARG A 304 -2.35 18.51 -17.30
CA ARG A 304 -2.53 19.83 -16.73
C ARG A 304 -3.37 19.74 -15.45
N SER A 305 -2.96 20.46 -14.44
CA SER A 305 -3.76 20.65 -13.23
C SER A 305 -3.81 22.13 -12.85
N GLU A 306 -4.94 22.55 -12.29
CA GLU A 306 -5.15 23.90 -11.78
C GLU A 306 -5.54 23.84 -10.31
N ASP A 307 -4.88 24.59 -9.45
CA ASP A 307 -5.23 24.78 -8.05
C ASP A 307 -5.39 26.27 -7.79
N GLU A 308 -6.64 26.74 -7.71
CA GLU A 308 -6.98 28.13 -7.46
C GLU A 308 -6.24 29.11 -8.38
N GLY A 309 -6.17 28.76 -9.67
CA GLY A 309 -5.52 29.58 -10.70
C GLY A 309 -4.03 29.33 -10.86
N LEU A 310 -3.42 28.49 -10.03
CA LEU A 310 -2.06 28.02 -10.24
C LEU A 310 -2.08 26.84 -11.21
N VAL A 311 -1.48 27.02 -12.39
CA VAL A 311 -1.51 26.02 -13.46
C VAL A 311 -0.19 25.26 -13.49
N THR A 312 -0.29 23.93 -13.45
CA THR A 312 0.83 23.01 -13.60
C THR A 312 0.65 22.20 -14.85
N HIS A 313 1.67 22.11 -15.69
CA HIS A 313 1.71 21.24 -16.87
C HIS A 313 2.64 20.06 -16.60
N TRP A 314 2.20 18.87 -17.03
CA TRP A 314 2.91 17.62 -16.87
C TRP A 314 3.32 17.10 -18.23
N HIS A 315 4.60 16.75 -18.40
CA HIS A 315 5.16 16.34 -19.69
C HIS A 315 5.73 14.94 -19.59
N TYR A 316 5.57 14.17 -20.68
CA TYR A 316 5.94 12.76 -20.72
C TYR A 316 6.81 12.49 -21.96
N ASP A 317 7.63 11.45 -21.90
CA ASP A 317 8.42 10.98 -23.04
C ASP A 317 7.62 9.95 -23.86
N GLU A 318 8.27 9.39 -24.87
CA GLU A 318 7.66 8.41 -25.78
C GLU A 318 7.29 7.09 -25.06
N ALA A 319 7.92 6.80 -23.93
CA ALA A 319 7.63 5.63 -23.09
C ALA A 319 6.57 5.91 -22.02
N ASP A 320 5.89 7.07 -22.07
CA ASP A 320 4.88 7.51 -21.08
C ASP A 320 5.44 7.75 -19.69
N ARG A 321 6.74 8.03 -19.59
CA ARG A 321 7.38 8.37 -18.31
C ARG A 321 7.39 9.88 -18.14
N LEU A 322 7.13 10.33 -16.92
CA LEU A 322 7.15 11.75 -16.57
C LEU A 322 8.56 12.32 -16.72
N THR A 323 8.71 13.37 -17.52
CA THR A 323 10.01 14.02 -17.77
C THR A 323 10.16 15.33 -17.05
N HIS A 324 9.13 16.14 -16.99
CA HIS A 324 9.19 17.40 -16.25
C HIS A 324 7.80 17.94 -15.95
N ARG A 325 7.76 18.84 -14.98
CA ARG A 325 6.59 19.58 -14.57
C ARG A 325 6.89 21.07 -14.70
N THR A 326 6.02 21.81 -15.35
CA THR A 326 6.18 23.26 -15.52
C THR A 326 5.11 24.02 -14.75
N VAL A 327 5.50 25.09 -14.10
CA VAL A 327 4.63 26.03 -13.40
C VAL A 327 4.95 27.43 -13.88
N LYS A 328 3.94 28.15 -14.33
CA LYS A 328 4.10 29.53 -14.90
C LYS A 328 5.13 29.57 -16.05
N GLY A 329 5.18 28.50 -16.85
CA GLY A 329 6.10 28.41 -17.98
C GLY A 329 7.53 28.01 -17.64
N GLU A 330 7.87 27.85 -16.36
CA GLU A 330 9.21 27.45 -15.91
C GLU A 330 9.20 26.01 -15.42
N THR A 331 10.29 25.28 -15.67
CA THR A 331 10.45 23.90 -15.19
C THR A 331 10.64 23.89 -13.69
N ALA A 332 9.65 23.33 -12.96
CA ALA A 332 9.70 23.19 -11.50
C ALA A 332 10.41 21.92 -11.07
N GLU A 333 10.17 20.82 -11.76
CA GLU A 333 10.80 19.52 -11.49
C GLU A 333 11.15 18.83 -12.80
N ARG A 334 12.19 18.02 -12.75
CA ARG A 334 12.65 17.26 -13.91
C ARG A 334 13.05 15.84 -13.49
N TRP A 335 12.70 14.85 -14.32
CA TRP A 335 13.03 13.43 -14.15
C TRP A 335 13.79 12.97 -15.37
N GLN A 336 14.85 12.18 -15.17
CA GLN A 336 15.64 11.59 -16.25
C GLN A 336 15.78 10.09 -16.03
N TYR A 337 15.90 9.36 -17.12
CA TYR A 337 15.93 7.89 -17.11
C TYR A 337 17.11 7.41 -17.96
N ASP A 338 17.64 6.23 -17.63
CA ASP A 338 18.69 5.59 -18.43
C ASP A 338 18.08 4.78 -19.58
N GLU A 339 18.95 4.12 -20.35
CA GLU A 339 18.56 3.30 -21.50
C GLU A 339 17.63 2.13 -21.12
N ARG A 340 17.72 1.66 -19.89
CA ARG A 340 16.90 0.57 -19.38
C ARG A 340 15.52 1.04 -18.92
N GLY A 341 15.34 2.35 -18.76
CA GLY A 341 14.12 2.95 -18.26
C GLY A 341 14.13 3.19 -16.76
N TRP A 342 15.28 3.09 -16.10
CA TRP A 342 15.40 3.34 -14.66
C TRP A 342 15.66 4.82 -14.40
N LEU A 343 15.05 5.34 -13.33
CA LEU A 343 15.18 6.73 -12.94
C LEU A 343 16.61 7.03 -12.48
N THR A 344 17.27 7.96 -13.14
CA THR A 344 18.66 8.35 -12.81
C THR A 344 18.75 9.69 -12.09
N ASP A 345 17.82 10.61 -12.34
CA ASP A 345 17.91 11.96 -11.80
C ASP A 345 16.52 12.54 -11.53
N ILE A 346 16.40 13.21 -10.39
CA ILE A 346 15.28 14.11 -10.08
C ILE A 346 15.88 15.44 -9.68
N SER A 347 15.37 16.55 -10.24
CA SER A 347 15.82 17.88 -9.88
C SER A 347 14.67 18.87 -9.75
N HIS A 348 14.84 19.87 -8.90
CA HIS A 348 13.88 20.96 -8.72
C HIS A 348 14.62 22.22 -8.26
N ILE A 349 13.93 23.35 -8.27
CA ILE A 349 14.45 24.62 -7.76
C ILE A 349 13.95 24.79 -6.34
N SER A 350 14.86 25.03 -5.40
CA SER A 350 14.55 25.31 -3.99
C SER A 350 15.40 26.49 -3.53
N GLU A 351 14.75 27.51 -2.99
CA GLU A 351 15.39 28.73 -2.48
C GLU A 351 16.37 29.36 -3.48
N GLY A 352 15.98 29.35 -4.75
CA GLY A 352 16.80 29.90 -5.84
C GLY A 352 17.95 29.02 -6.31
N HIS A 353 18.13 27.85 -5.75
CA HIS A 353 19.15 26.89 -6.15
C HIS A 353 18.56 25.67 -6.81
N ARG A 354 19.31 25.05 -7.70
CA ARG A 354 18.94 23.78 -8.29
C ARG A 354 19.38 22.63 -7.38
N VAL A 355 18.42 21.87 -6.90
CA VAL A 355 18.64 20.70 -6.04
C VAL A 355 18.36 19.45 -6.86
N ALA A 356 19.25 18.48 -6.82
CA ALA A 356 19.10 17.25 -7.57
C ALA A 356 19.46 16.02 -6.72
N VAL A 357 18.81 14.89 -7.04
CA VAL A 357 19.19 13.57 -6.55
C VAL A 357 19.53 12.70 -7.75
N HIS A 358 20.68 12.07 -7.71
CA HIS A 358 21.17 11.20 -8.77
C HIS A 358 21.21 9.76 -8.25
N TYR A 359 20.65 8.82 -9.02
CA TYR A 359 20.56 7.41 -8.63
C TYR A 359 21.46 6.55 -9.48
N ARG A 360 22.13 5.58 -8.86
CA ARG A 360 22.93 4.58 -9.55
C ARG A 360 22.44 3.18 -9.20
N TYR A 361 22.54 2.28 -10.15
CA TYR A 361 22.04 0.90 -10.03
C TYR A 361 23.14 -0.10 -10.40
N ASP A 362 23.05 -1.30 -9.86
CA ASP A 362 23.86 -2.40 -10.29
C ASP A 362 23.23 -3.12 -11.52
N GLU A 363 23.89 -4.16 -11.99
CA GLU A 363 23.41 -4.93 -13.15
C GLU A 363 22.06 -5.61 -12.91
N LYS A 364 21.70 -5.85 -11.66
CA LYS A 364 20.42 -6.46 -11.26
C LYS A 364 19.30 -5.46 -11.04
N GLY A 365 19.55 -4.19 -11.26
CA GLY A 365 18.55 -3.13 -11.06
C GLY A 365 18.39 -2.65 -9.63
N ARG A 366 19.28 -3.04 -8.73
CA ARG A 366 19.22 -2.63 -7.33
C ARG A 366 19.94 -1.29 -7.15
N LEU A 367 19.37 -0.41 -6.31
CA LEU A 367 19.94 0.89 -6.04
C LEU A 367 21.27 0.77 -5.28
N THR A 368 22.35 1.28 -5.85
CA THR A 368 23.69 1.25 -5.24
C THR A 368 24.17 2.60 -4.75
N GLY A 369 23.57 3.68 -5.19
CA GLY A 369 23.97 5.01 -4.77
C GLY A 369 22.90 6.07 -4.98
N GLU A 370 22.89 7.02 -4.06
CA GLU A 370 22.09 8.25 -4.14
C GLU A 370 23.01 9.41 -3.89
N ARG A 371 23.12 10.32 -4.85
CA ARG A 371 23.95 11.51 -4.70
C ARG A 371 23.05 12.74 -4.73
N GLN A 372 23.04 13.49 -3.64
CA GLN A 372 22.35 14.76 -3.54
C GLN A 372 23.31 15.87 -3.95
N THR A 373 22.84 16.81 -4.78
CA THR A 373 23.64 17.93 -5.25
C THR A 373 22.86 19.23 -5.16
N VAL A 374 23.60 20.32 -4.93
CA VAL A 374 23.09 21.70 -5.01
C VAL A 374 23.93 22.44 -6.02
N HIS A 375 23.29 23.03 -7.01
CA HIS A 375 23.94 23.77 -8.08
C HIS A 375 23.50 25.22 -8.12
N HIS A 376 24.39 26.07 -8.57
CA HIS A 376 24.04 27.45 -8.88
C HIS A 376 23.06 27.49 -10.05
N PRO A 377 21.93 28.22 -9.93
CA PRO A 377 20.85 28.15 -10.91
C PRO A 377 21.20 28.68 -12.30
N GLN A 378 22.19 29.55 -12.40
CA GLN A 378 22.59 30.20 -13.66
C GLN A 378 23.88 29.60 -14.25
N THR A 379 24.90 29.39 -13.43
CA THR A 379 26.21 28.88 -13.89
C THR A 379 26.27 27.36 -13.88
N GLU A 380 25.29 26.68 -13.24
CA GLU A 380 25.26 25.24 -13.03
C GLU A 380 26.46 24.69 -12.24
N ALA A 381 27.25 25.55 -11.63
CA ALA A 381 28.40 25.14 -10.82
C ALA A 381 27.93 24.33 -9.59
N LEU A 382 28.63 23.23 -9.31
CA LEU A 382 28.38 22.42 -8.13
C LEU A 382 28.79 23.19 -6.88
N LEU A 383 27.80 23.43 -5.98
CA LEU A 383 28.03 24.14 -4.71
C LEU A 383 28.17 23.19 -3.54
N TRP A 384 27.46 22.06 -3.59
CA TRP A 384 27.47 21.08 -2.52
C TRP A 384 27.07 19.72 -3.07
N GLN A 385 27.62 18.65 -2.48
CA GLN A 385 27.21 17.29 -2.79
C GLN A 385 27.37 16.38 -1.57
N HIS A 386 26.53 15.35 -1.53
CA HIS A 386 26.59 14.29 -0.56
C HIS A 386 26.14 13.00 -1.23
N GLU A 387 26.94 11.94 -1.09
CA GLU A 387 26.58 10.64 -1.65
C GLU A 387 26.36 9.62 -0.54
N THR A 388 25.31 8.84 -0.68
CA THR A 388 25.02 7.65 0.15
C THR A 388 25.07 6.43 -0.75
N ARG A 389 25.92 5.46 -0.43
CA ARG A 389 26.03 4.21 -1.17
C ARG A 389 25.32 3.09 -0.42
N HIS A 390 24.76 2.15 -1.16
CA HIS A 390 24.07 0.98 -0.64
C HIS A 390 24.74 -0.28 -1.11
N ALA A 391 24.92 -1.24 -0.21
CA ALA A 391 25.48 -2.54 -0.54
C ALA A 391 24.51 -3.66 -0.14
N TYR A 392 24.63 -4.78 -0.82
CA TYR A 392 23.76 -5.94 -0.67
C TYR A 392 24.60 -7.16 -0.28
N ASN A 393 24.05 -8.01 0.58
CA ASN A 393 24.72 -9.25 0.97
C ASN A 393 24.51 -10.34 -0.08
N ALA A 394 25.12 -11.52 0.15
CA ALA A 394 24.99 -12.65 -0.76
C ALA A 394 23.57 -13.20 -0.89
N GLN A 395 22.70 -12.92 0.07
CA GLN A 395 21.28 -13.28 0.04
C GLN A 395 20.41 -12.24 -0.67
N GLY A 396 20.98 -11.17 -1.21
CA GLY A 396 20.26 -10.13 -1.93
C GLY A 396 19.62 -9.06 -1.05
N LEU A 397 19.88 -9.07 0.25
CA LEU A 397 19.31 -8.07 1.18
C LEU A 397 20.19 -6.83 1.22
N ALA A 398 19.55 -5.64 1.25
CA ALA A 398 20.24 -4.38 1.49
C ALA A 398 20.73 -4.36 2.92
N ASN A 399 22.02 -4.57 3.12
CA ASN A 399 22.59 -4.73 4.47
C ASN A 399 23.56 -3.64 4.89
N ARG A 400 23.86 -2.68 4.00
CA ARG A 400 24.86 -1.66 4.32
C ARG A 400 24.52 -0.33 3.66
N CYS A 401 24.63 0.73 4.43
CA CYS A 401 24.44 2.12 3.98
C CYS A 401 25.72 2.89 4.33
N ILE A 402 26.34 3.51 3.32
CA ILE A 402 27.64 4.17 3.46
C ILE A 402 27.48 5.65 3.06
N PRO A 403 27.16 6.55 4.01
CA PRO A 403 27.12 7.99 3.72
C PRO A 403 28.52 8.56 3.63
N ASP A 404 28.68 9.64 2.84
CA ASP A 404 29.95 10.35 2.73
C ASP A 404 30.39 10.88 4.08
N SER A 405 31.67 10.69 4.38
CA SER A 405 32.35 11.24 5.58
C SER A 405 31.77 10.74 6.91
N LEU A 406 30.89 9.74 6.89
CA LEU A 406 30.30 9.15 8.08
C LEU A 406 30.56 7.65 8.10
N PRO A 407 30.59 7.04 9.30
CA PRO A 407 30.74 5.59 9.39
C PRO A 407 29.57 4.87 8.70
N ALA A 408 29.85 3.72 8.12
CA ALA A 408 28.83 2.89 7.48
C ALA A 408 27.89 2.30 8.53
N VAL A 409 26.60 2.27 8.20
CA VAL A 409 25.59 1.51 8.97
C VAL A 409 25.46 0.15 8.32
N GLU A 410 25.59 -0.90 9.13
CA GLU A 410 25.42 -2.28 8.68
C GLU A 410 24.30 -2.94 9.45
N TRP A 411 23.35 -3.55 8.74
CA TRP A 411 22.25 -4.33 9.32
C TRP A 411 22.60 -5.81 9.26
N LEU A 412 22.56 -6.47 10.44
CA LEU A 412 22.76 -7.90 10.57
C LEU A 412 21.38 -8.55 10.60
N THR A 413 21.18 -9.57 9.78
CA THR A 413 19.89 -10.23 9.64
C THR A 413 20.00 -11.73 9.88
N TYR A 414 18.88 -12.36 10.17
CA TYR A 414 18.74 -13.80 10.28
C TYR A 414 17.44 -14.25 9.60
N GLY A 415 17.34 -15.55 9.33
CA GLY A 415 16.15 -16.11 8.70
C GLY A 415 15.84 -15.43 7.36
N SER A 416 14.59 -15.11 7.13
CA SER A 416 14.11 -14.48 5.88
C SER A 416 14.35 -12.96 5.81
N GLY A 417 15.30 -12.44 6.58
CA GLY A 417 15.68 -11.02 6.56
C GLY A 417 15.29 -10.24 7.80
N TYR A 418 15.01 -10.92 8.90
CA TYR A 418 14.68 -10.26 10.16
C TYR A 418 15.93 -9.63 10.80
N LEU A 419 15.77 -8.43 11.35
CA LEU A 419 16.87 -7.67 11.91
C LEU A 419 17.38 -8.30 13.21
N ALA A 420 18.67 -8.69 13.24
CA ALA A 420 19.34 -9.25 14.41
C ALA A 420 20.25 -8.24 15.11
N GLY A 421 20.70 -7.20 14.41
CA GLY A 421 21.57 -6.20 14.99
C GLY A 421 21.99 -5.13 14.01
N MET A 422 22.71 -4.14 14.52
CA MET A 422 23.24 -3.03 13.73
C MET A 422 24.64 -2.69 14.19
N LYS A 423 25.50 -2.34 13.23
CA LYS A 423 26.83 -1.80 13.47
C LYS A 423 26.95 -0.41 12.90
N LEU A 424 27.72 0.44 13.54
CA LEU A 424 28.16 1.72 13.02
C LEU A 424 29.68 1.65 12.82
N GLY A 425 30.13 1.59 11.56
CA GLY A 425 31.51 1.23 11.25
C GLY A 425 31.80 -0.17 11.79
N ASP A 426 32.85 -0.30 12.62
CA ASP A 426 33.21 -1.56 13.26
C ASP A 426 32.61 -1.72 14.67
N THR A 427 31.85 -0.74 15.13
CA THR A 427 31.29 -0.69 16.48
C THR A 427 29.87 -1.26 16.49
N PRO A 428 29.59 -2.36 17.23
CA PRO A 428 28.22 -2.82 17.42
C PRO A 428 27.39 -1.75 18.14
N LEU A 429 26.23 -1.39 17.57
CA LEU A 429 25.30 -0.44 18.18
C LEU A 429 24.24 -1.13 19.01
N VAL A 430 23.61 -2.14 18.43
CA VAL A 430 22.47 -2.81 19.03
C VAL A 430 22.42 -4.26 18.55
N GLU A 431 22.01 -5.15 19.45
CA GLU A 431 21.69 -6.54 19.14
C GLU A 431 20.27 -6.84 19.60
N TYR A 432 19.52 -7.55 18.77
CA TYR A 432 18.15 -7.94 19.05
C TYR A 432 18.07 -9.44 19.27
N THR A 433 17.41 -9.85 20.33
CA THR A 433 16.93 -11.22 20.49
C THR A 433 15.44 -11.23 20.19
N ARG A 434 15.01 -12.17 19.36
CA ARG A 434 13.62 -12.27 18.95
C ARG A 434 13.05 -13.63 19.26
N ASP A 435 11.76 -13.67 19.54
CA ASP A 435 11.06 -14.93 19.70
C ASP A 435 10.80 -15.58 18.32
N ARG A 436 10.15 -16.73 18.32
CA ARG A 436 9.89 -17.47 17.09
C ARG A 436 8.86 -16.82 16.17
N LEU A 437 8.13 -15.80 16.65
CA LEU A 437 7.31 -14.89 15.85
C LEU A 437 8.09 -13.69 15.33
N HIS A 438 9.40 -13.66 15.58
CA HIS A 438 10.30 -12.56 15.21
C HIS A 438 10.00 -11.25 15.94
N ARG A 439 9.30 -11.32 17.07
CA ARG A 439 9.07 -10.16 17.93
C ARG A 439 10.30 -9.92 18.81
N GLU A 440 10.64 -8.65 18.99
CA GLU A 440 11.76 -8.26 19.86
C GLU A 440 11.46 -8.64 21.32
N THR A 441 12.32 -9.44 21.93
CA THR A 441 12.24 -9.80 23.36
C THR A 441 13.38 -9.21 24.16
N LEU A 442 14.53 -8.95 23.54
CA LEU A 442 15.68 -8.33 24.18
C LEU A 442 16.38 -7.41 23.19
N ARG A 443 16.72 -6.21 23.63
CA ARG A 443 17.55 -5.27 22.89
C ARG A 443 18.76 -4.93 23.75
N SER A 444 19.96 -5.25 23.26
CA SER A 444 21.22 -4.95 23.94
C SER A 444 21.92 -3.80 23.21
N PHE A 445 22.22 -2.72 23.94
CA PHE A 445 22.91 -1.55 23.38
C PHE A 445 23.89 -0.99 24.43
N GLY A 446 25.18 -1.16 24.15
CA GLY A 446 26.23 -0.87 25.11
C GLY A 446 26.09 -1.75 26.38
N ARG A 447 26.03 -1.12 27.55
CA ARG A 447 25.79 -1.80 28.82
C ARG A 447 24.31 -1.98 29.16
N TYR A 448 23.41 -1.49 28.31
CA TYR A 448 21.98 -1.51 28.58
C TYR A 448 21.33 -2.70 27.93
N GLU A 449 20.36 -3.28 28.62
CA GLU A 449 19.52 -4.35 28.10
C GLU A 449 18.06 -3.99 28.33
N LEU A 450 17.28 -3.97 27.24
CA LEU A 450 15.84 -3.71 27.29
C LEU A 450 15.11 -5.02 27.03
N THR A 451 14.41 -5.52 28.03
CA THR A 451 13.59 -6.74 27.92
C THR A 451 12.16 -6.36 27.62
N THR A 452 11.57 -6.99 26.62
CA THR A 452 10.20 -6.73 26.17
C THR A 452 9.36 -8.00 26.32
N ALA A 453 8.18 -7.88 26.91
CA ALA A 453 7.22 -8.95 27.05
C ALA A 453 5.89 -8.55 26.40
N TYR A 454 5.12 -9.56 25.97
CA TYR A 454 3.86 -9.36 25.27
C TYR A 454 2.71 -10.06 25.99
N THR A 455 1.50 -9.50 25.86
CA THR A 455 0.29 -10.13 26.36
C THR A 455 -0.06 -11.37 25.52
N PRO A 456 -0.94 -12.27 25.99
CA PRO A 456 -1.42 -13.38 25.18
C PRO A 456 -2.12 -12.94 23.88
N ALA A 457 -2.63 -11.71 23.81
CA ALA A 457 -3.21 -11.14 22.58
C ALA A 457 -2.15 -10.51 21.65
N GLY A 458 -0.86 -10.55 22.02
CA GLY A 458 0.24 -10.03 21.20
C GLY A 458 0.53 -8.55 21.42
N GLN A 459 -0.07 -7.91 22.40
CA GLN A 459 0.16 -6.51 22.72
C GLN A 459 1.36 -6.35 23.62
N LEU A 460 2.02 -5.19 23.57
CA LEU A 460 3.15 -4.88 24.45
C LEU A 460 2.70 -4.88 25.90
N GLN A 461 3.26 -5.76 26.72
CA GLN A 461 2.94 -5.88 28.15
C GLN A 461 3.91 -5.11 29.02
N SER A 462 5.22 -5.22 28.76
CA SER A 462 6.24 -4.57 29.56
C SER A 462 7.51 -4.32 28.77
N GLN A 463 8.24 -3.29 29.19
CA GLN A 463 9.61 -3.02 28.77
C GLN A 463 10.42 -2.72 30.04
N HIS A 464 11.44 -3.53 30.31
CA HIS A 464 12.30 -3.38 31.47
C HIS A 464 13.74 -3.16 31.02
N LEU A 465 14.27 -1.99 31.35
CA LEU A 465 15.67 -1.68 31.16
C LEU A 465 16.42 -2.10 32.41
N ASN A 466 17.63 -2.61 32.28
CA ASN A 466 18.46 -2.97 33.43
C ASN A 466 18.89 -1.76 34.30
N SER A 467 18.35 -0.59 34.00
CA SER A 467 18.33 0.59 34.89
C SER A 467 16.90 0.76 35.41
N LEU A 468 16.69 0.57 36.68
CA LEU A 468 15.36 0.50 37.34
C LEU A 468 14.43 1.70 37.09
N LEU A 469 14.96 2.82 36.64
CA LEU A 469 14.18 4.06 36.47
C LEU A 469 13.36 4.14 35.18
N SER A 470 13.57 3.22 34.25
CA SER A 470 12.96 3.25 32.92
C SER A 470 12.01 2.09 32.66
N ASP A 471 11.67 1.31 33.68
CA ASP A 471 10.75 0.20 33.56
C ASP A 471 9.34 0.71 33.26
N ARG A 472 8.65 0.07 32.31
CA ARG A 472 7.29 0.41 31.92
C ARG A 472 6.44 -0.84 31.81
N ASP A 473 5.23 -0.75 32.37
CA ASP A 473 4.18 -1.76 32.20
C ASP A 473 2.99 -1.12 31.51
N TYR A 474 2.43 -1.85 30.54
CA TYR A 474 1.37 -1.36 29.66
C TYR A 474 0.09 -2.13 29.93
N THR A 475 -1.02 -1.42 30.01
CA THR A 475 -2.35 -2.02 30.20
C THR A 475 -3.27 -1.60 29.05
N TRP A 476 -4.02 -2.55 28.54
CA TRP A 476 -4.89 -2.39 27.38
C TRP A 476 -6.32 -2.69 27.76
N ASN A 477 -7.27 -1.98 27.13
CA ASN A 477 -8.69 -2.31 27.28
C ASN A 477 -9.11 -3.42 26.29
N ASP A 478 -10.36 -3.81 26.33
CA ASP A 478 -10.89 -4.90 25.51
C ASP A 478 -10.88 -4.57 24.00
N ASN A 479 -10.87 -3.30 23.64
CA ASN A 479 -10.77 -2.84 22.25
C ASN A 479 -9.35 -2.75 21.72
N GLY A 480 -8.35 -3.08 22.55
CA GLY A 480 -6.95 -2.96 22.15
C GLY A 480 -6.38 -1.55 22.26
N GLU A 481 -7.04 -0.65 22.98
CA GLU A 481 -6.55 0.71 23.21
C GLU A 481 -5.69 0.73 24.48
N LEU A 482 -4.57 1.47 24.42
CA LEU A 482 -3.67 1.62 25.56
C LEU A 482 -4.30 2.51 26.62
N ILE A 483 -4.57 1.97 27.82
CA ILE A 483 -5.22 2.73 28.90
C ILE A 483 -4.27 3.14 30.01
N ARG A 484 -3.10 2.53 30.12
CA ARG A 484 -2.16 2.85 31.20
C ARG A 484 -0.73 2.51 30.82
N ILE A 485 0.19 3.42 31.16
CA ILE A 485 1.63 3.15 31.22
C ILE A 485 2.07 3.41 32.66
N SER A 486 2.56 2.37 33.32
CA SER A 486 3.02 2.43 34.71
C SER A 486 4.53 2.32 34.75
N SER A 487 5.20 3.23 35.46
CA SER A 487 6.64 3.20 35.72
C SER A 487 6.92 3.48 37.20
N PRO A 488 8.16 3.24 37.69
CA PRO A 488 8.48 3.54 39.09
C PRO A 488 8.31 5.02 39.48
N ARG A 489 8.44 5.93 38.49
CA ARG A 489 8.36 7.37 38.74
C ARG A 489 6.97 7.95 38.55
N GLN A 490 6.21 7.41 37.63
CA GLN A 490 4.89 7.96 37.31
C GLN A 490 3.99 6.91 36.67
N THR A 491 2.70 7.16 36.74
CA THR A 491 1.68 6.39 36.03
C THR A 491 0.87 7.34 35.17
N ARG A 492 0.69 6.97 33.90
CA ARG A 492 -0.19 7.68 32.98
C ARG A 492 -1.37 6.81 32.63
N SER A 493 -2.56 7.37 32.74
CA SER A 493 -3.81 6.70 32.33
C SER A 493 -4.46 7.48 31.20
N TYR A 494 -4.98 6.76 30.23
CA TYR A 494 -5.55 7.32 29.00
C TYR A 494 -7.04 6.98 28.92
N SER A 495 -7.85 7.96 28.54
CA SER A 495 -9.30 7.79 28.35
C SER A 495 -9.66 8.05 26.89
N TYR A 496 -10.65 7.33 26.39
CA TYR A 496 -11.05 7.38 24.98
C TYR A 496 -12.55 7.60 24.84
N SER A 497 -12.95 8.28 23.77
CA SER A 497 -14.33 8.39 23.36
C SER A 497 -14.83 7.11 22.70
N THR A 498 -16.13 7.03 22.43
CA THR A 498 -16.74 5.91 21.69
C THR A 498 -16.20 5.80 20.25
N THR A 499 -15.59 6.86 19.72
CA THR A 499 -14.96 6.85 18.40
C THR A 499 -13.46 6.49 18.47
N GLY A 500 -12.94 6.14 19.64
CA GLY A 500 -11.53 5.79 19.82
C GLY A 500 -10.60 6.99 19.91
N ARG A 501 -11.11 8.19 20.09
CA ARG A 501 -10.31 9.40 20.23
C ARG A 501 -9.91 9.61 21.68
N LEU A 502 -8.66 10.06 21.89
CA LEU A 502 -8.15 10.35 23.23
C LEU A 502 -8.92 11.51 23.84
N THR A 503 -9.54 11.32 25.02
CA THR A 503 -10.32 12.33 25.74
C THR A 503 -9.60 12.87 26.99
N GLY A 504 -8.58 12.16 27.47
CA GLY A 504 -7.88 12.64 28.65
C GLY A 504 -6.62 11.83 28.93
N VAL A 505 -5.67 12.49 29.58
CA VAL A 505 -4.46 11.89 30.13
C VAL A 505 -4.36 12.28 31.60
N HIS A 506 -4.27 11.27 32.47
CA HIS A 506 -4.11 11.44 33.91
C HIS A 506 -2.73 10.97 34.31
N THR A 507 -1.88 11.87 34.77
CA THR A 507 -0.51 11.56 35.22
C THR A 507 -0.44 11.70 36.73
N THR A 508 0.01 10.63 37.41
CA THR A 508 0.26 10.62 38.86
C THR A 508 1.71 10.30 39.13
N ALA A 509 2.31 10.98 40.11
CA ALA A 509 3.63 10.76 40.64
C ALA A 509 3.65 11.13 42.14
N ALA A 510 4.80 10.99 42.81
CA ALA A 510 4.89 11.20 44.26
C ALA A 510 4.29 12.53 44.74
N ASN A 511 4.48 13.62 44.01
CA ASN A 511 3.96 14.95 44.32
C ASN A 511 3.22 15.61 43.17
N LEU A 512 2.67 14.78 42.29
CA LEU A 512 2.08 15.25 41.05
C LEU A 512 0.78 14.50 40.77
N ASP A 513 -0.28 15.26 40.50
CA ASP A 513 -1.55 14.73 40.00
C ASP A 513 -2.07 15.71 38.94
N ILE A 514 -1.84 15.39 37.69
CA ILE A 514 -2.22 16.24 36.56
C ILE A 514 -3.21 15.51 35.67
N ARG A 515 -4.33 16.17 35.41
CA ARG A 515 -5.34 15.72 34.44
C ARG A 515 -5.40 16.69 33.30
N ILE A 516 -5.15 16.20 32.09
CA ILE A 516 -5.24 16.99 30.86
C ILE A 516 -6.36 16.41 30.02
N PRO A 517 -7.51 17.09 29.95
CA PRO A 517 -8.59 16.67 29.07
C PRO A 517 -8.29 17.10 27.62
N TYR A 518 -8.77 16.31 26.70
CA TYR A 518 -8.67 16.57 25.27
C TYR A 518 -10.06 16.61 24.66
N ALA A 519 -10.42 17.73 24.07
CA ALA A 519 -11.64 17.87 23.30
C ALA A 519 -11.32 17.80 21.82
N THR A 520 -12.25 17.26 21.04
CA THR A 520 -12.15 17.23 19.59
C THR A 520 -13.47 17.73 18.99
N ASP A 521 -13.38 18.33 17.79
CA ASP A 521 -14.58 18.58 17.01
C ASP A 521 -15.05 17.26 16.35
N PRO A 522 -16.21 17.23 15.69
CA PRO A 522 -16.71 16.00 15.07
C PRO A 522 -15.76 15.39 14.03
N ALA A 523 -14.96 16.21 13.34
CA ALA A 523 -13.99 15.72 12.35
C ALA A 523 -12.69 15.23 12.98
N GLY A 524 -12.49 15.39 14.31
CA GLY A 524 -11.31 14.90 15.02
C GLY A 524 -10.24 15.95 15.25
N ASN A 525 -10.49 17.21 14.92
CA ASN A 525 -9.54 18.28 15.22
C ASN A 525 -9.47 18.49 16.73
N ARG A 526 -8.26 18.58 17.26
CA ARG A 526 -8.04 18.79 18.69
C ARG A 526 -8.35 20.25 19.05
N LEU A 527 -9.19 20.42 20.05
CA LEU A 527 -9.58 21.71 20.58
C LEU A 527 -9.27 21.79 22.08
N PRO A 528 -9.10 22.98 22.66
CA PRO A 528 -9.01 23.15 24.10
C PRO A 528 -10.30 22.68 24.78
N ASP A 529 -10.15 22.08 25.97
CA ASP A 529 -11.30 21.66 26.75
C ASP A 529 -12.12 22.89 27.18
N PRO A 530 -13.45 22.93 26.92
CA PRO A 530 -14.27 24.08 27.23
C PRO A 530 -14.37 24.39 28.73
N GLU A 531 -14.24 23.40 29.61
CA GLU A 531 -14.29 23.60 31.06
C GLU A 531 -13.01 24.23 31.59
N LEU A 532 -11.85 23.86 31.04
CA LEU A 532 -10.56 24.43 31.43
C LEU A 532 -10.26 25.75 30.73
N HIS A 533 -10.76 25.92 29.53
CA HIS A 533 -10.48 27.05 28.65
C HIS A 533 -11.78 27.64 28.09
N PRO A 534 -12.71 28.14 28.96
CA PRO A 534 -14.01 28.63 28.49
C PRO A 534 -13.90 29.87 27.58
N ASP A 535 -12.80 30.61 27.70
CA ASP A 535 -12.56 31.82 26.92
C ASP A 535 -11.70 31.54 25.66
N SER A 536 -11.40 30.29 25.35
CA SER A 536 -10.62 29.95 24.16
C SER A 536 -11.36 30.33 22.89
N THR A 537 -10.63 31.02 22.00
CA THR A 537 -11.13 31.40 20.68
C THR A 537 -10.60 30.50 19.57
N LEU A 538 -9.89 29.40 19.92
CA LEU A 538 -9.38 28.45 18.94
C LEU A 538 -10.54 27.80 18.18
N SER A 539 -10.52 27.90 16.88
CA SER A 539 -11.52 27.30 15.99
C SER A 539 -10.84 26.78 14.72
N MET A 540 -11.54 25.89 14.02
CA MET A 540 -11.06 25.30 12.78
C MET A 540 -11.93 25.70 11.60
N TRP A 541 -11.30 25.89 10.44
CA TRP A 541 -12.02 25.95 9.19
C TRP A 541 -12.59 24.56 8.86
N PRO A 542 -13.65 24.48 8.03
CA PRO A 542 -14.21 23.19 7.64
C PRO A 542 -13.22 22.21 7.00
N ASP A 543 -12.10 22.73 6.49
CA ASP A 543 -11.01 21.94 5.89
C ASP A 543 -10.00 21.43 6.92
N ASN A 544 -10.29 21.53 8.21
CA ASN A 544 -9.45 21.07 9.32
C ASN A 544 -8.18 21.90 9.56
N ARG A 545 -8.11 23.12 8.99
CA ARG A 545 -7.04 24.07 9.29
C ARG A 545 -7.48 25.04 10.37
N ILE A 546 -6.51 25.54 11.15
CA ILE A 546 -6.79 26.52 12.20
C ILE A 546 -7.39 27.76 11.57
N ALA A 547 -8.57 28.17 12.05
CA ALA A 547 -9.23 29.40 11.62
C ALA A 547 -8.86 30.57 12.50
N ARG A 548 -8.79 30.34 13.83
CA ARG A 548 -8.57 31.41 14.81
C ARG A 548 -7.95 30.85 16.09
N ASP A 549 -7.01 31.59 16.66
CA ASP A 549 -6.49 31.35 18.01
C ASP A 549 -6.68 32.60 18.89
N ALA A 550 -6.01 32.66 20.04
CA ALA A 550 -6.13 33.80 20.98
C ALA A 550 -5.62 35.12 20.39
N HIS A 551 -4.76 35.10 19.41
CA HIS A 551 -4.05 36.29 18.90
C HIS A 551 -4.26 36.54 17.41
N TYR A 552 -4.59 35.52 16.62
CA TYR A 552 -4.59 35.58 15.16
C TYR A 552 -5.83 34.96 14.54
N LEU A 553 -6.25 35.53 13.43
CA LEU A 553 -7.17 34.94 12.47
C LEU A 553 -6.34 34.44 11.28
N TYR A 554 -6.45 33.16 10.97
CA TYR A 554 -5.66 32.52 9.93
C TYR A 554 -6.45 32.40 8.64
N ARG A 555 -5.82 32.80 7.56
CA ARG A 555 -6.30 32.57 6.20
C ARG A 555 -5.16 31.99 5.39
N TYR A 556 -5.49 31.09 4.49
CA TYR A 556 -4.50 30.33 3.74
C TYR A 556 -4.57 30.72 2.28
N ASP A 557 -3.40 30.91 1.65
CA ASP A 557 -3.29 31.19 0.23
C ASP A 557 -3.40 29.91 -0.61
N ARG A 558 -3.18 30.08 -1.89
CA ARG A 558 -3.33 29.01 -2.89
C ARG A 558 -2.31 27.88 -2.75
#